data_dc89ede14678aac2dcb12a8813b3981d
#
_entry.id   dc89ede14678aac2dcb12a8813b3981d
#
_cell.length_a   1.000
_cell.length_b   1.000
_cell.length_c   1.000
_cell.angle_alpha   90.00
_cell.angle_beta   90.00
_cell.angle_gamma   90.00
#
_symmetry.space_group_name_H-M   'P 1'
#
loop_
_entity.id
_entity.type
_entity.pdbx_description
1 polymer ?
#
loop_
_entity_poly.entity_id
_entity_poly.type
_entity_poly.pdbx_seq_one_letter_code
_entity_poly.pdbx_strand_id
1 'polypeptide(L)'
;MVELYQTKPTQVRVVKYTGTNETEIERFIDAVVTSYPNIRTNVKVCIDRDKIINFPLNVARKYTNYTADDCFDSILKISITNKEKYYMISGEYLVEQNGRLKVLTKDELKENYNKV
;
A
#
# COMPACT_ATOMS: atom_id res chain seq x y z
N MET A 1 0.14 11.76 5.28
CA MET A 1 -0.90 12.64 4.70
C MET A 1 -1.29 12.13 3.32
N VAL A 2 -2.58 12.15 3.04
CA VAL A 2 -3.08 11.74 1.72
C VAL A 2 -2.79 12.84 0.70
N GLU A 3 -2.24 12.47 -0.45
CA GLU A 3 -1.94 13.39 -1.53
C GLU A 3 -2.74 13.02 -2.78
N LEU A 4 -3.04 13.99 -3.62
CA LEU A 4 -3.72 13.77 -4.90
C LEU A 4 -2.70 13.73 -6.03
N TYR A 5 -2.78 12.70 -6.83
CA TYR A 5 -1.99 12.54 -8.05
C TYR A 5 -2.93 12.34 -9.23
N GLN A 6 -2.42 12.55 -10.43
CA GLN A 6 -3.21 12.43 -11.64
C GLN A 6 -2.48 11.61 -12.69
N THR A 7 -3.13 10.56 -13.18
CA THR A 7 -2.84 10.00 -14.51
C THR A 7 -3.73 10.72 -15.51
N LYS A 8 -3.35 10.75 -16.75
CA LYS A 8 -4.21 11.35 -17.78
C LYS A 8 -5.36 10.39 -18.14
N PRO A 9 -6.64 10.74 -17.92
CA PRO A 9 -7.16 11.96 -17.28
C PRO A 9 -7.60 11.77 -15.83
N THR A 10 -7.39 10.60 -15.21
CA THR A 10 -8.02 10.22 -13.94
C THR A 10 -7.17 10.61 -12.75
N GLN A 11 -7.78 11.23 -11.73
CA GLN A 11 -7.13 11.49 -10.45
C GLN A 11 -7.04 10.22 -9.62
N VAL A 12 -5.92 10.09 -8.88
CA VAL A 12 -5.71 9.01 -7.92
C VAL A 12 -5.35 9.59 -6.57
N ARG A 13 -5.69 8.88 -5.50
CA ARG A 13 -5.29 9.25 -4.15
C ARG A 13 -4.09 8.42 -3.73
N VAL A 14 -3.17 9.04 -3.00
CA VAL A 14 -1.90 8.44 -2.64
C VAL A 14 -1.59 8.72 -1.18
N VAL A 15 -1.12 7.71 -0.46
CA VAL A 15 -0.59 7.88 0.89
C VAL A 15 0.78 7.22 0.96
N LYS A 16 1.74 7.92 1.57
CA LYS A 16 3.09 7.40 1.79
C LYS A 16 3.17 6.66 3.12
N TYR A 17 3.78 5.48 3.10
CA TYR A 17 4.12 4.78 4.34
C TYR A 17 5.48 5.31 4.84
N THR A 18 5.50 5.83 6.07
CA THR A 18 6.71 6.41 6.67
C THR A 18 7.43 5.46 7.62
N GLY A 19 6.88 4.27 7.85
CA GLY A 19 7.37 3.30 8.81
C GLY A 19 6.67 3.38 10.17
N THR A 20 5.93 4.45 10.43
CA THR A 20 5.24 4.68 11.73
C THR A 20 3.80 5.12 11.61
N ASN A 21 3.30 5.35 10.40
CA ASN A 21 1.95 5.88 10.18
C ASN A 21 0.92 4.81 9.82
N GLU A 22 0.95 3.66 10.49
CA GLU A 22 0.01 2.56 10.23
C GLU A 22 -1.45 2.99 10.36
N THR A 23 -1.76 3.85 11.32
CA THR A 23 -3.12 4.36 11.53
C THR A 23 -3.60 5.18 10.32
N GLU A 24 -2.72 5.98 9.73
CA GLU A 24 -3.03 6.74 8.51
C GLU A 24 -3.31 5.81 7.34
N ILE A 25 -2.49 4.77 7.17
CA ILE A 25 -2.68 3.75 6.13
C ILE A 25 -4.02 3.04 6.32
N GLU A 26 -4.34 2.63 7.54
CA GLU A 26 -5.60 1.96 7.86
C GLU A 26 -6.81 2.84 7.55
N ARG A 27 -6.77 4.10 7.94
CA ARG A 27 -7.85 5.05 7.65
C ARG A 27 -8.03 5.29 6.15
N PHE A 28 -6.92 5.35 5.42
CA PHE A 28 -6.95 5.48 3.97
C PHE A 28 -7.68 4.29 3.33
N ILE A 29 -7.35 3.08 3.75
CA ILE A 29 -7.96 1.85 3.23
C ILE A 29 -9.44 1.77 3.62
N ASP A 30 -9.77 2.09 4.87
CA ASP A 30 -11.16 2.10 5.32
C ASP A 30 -12.02 3.06 4.51
N ALA A 31 -11.50 4.23 4.19
CA ALA A 31 -12.19 5.21 3.35
C ALA A 31 -12.42 4.68 1.93
N VAL A 32 -11.42 3.99 1.35
CA VAL A 32 -11.55 3.38 0.03
C VAL A 32 -12.61 2.28 0.04
N VAL A 33 -12.56 1.38 1.00
CA VAL A 33 -13.51 0.27 1.13
C VAL A 33 -14.93 0.79 1.30
N THR A 34 -15.11 1.81 2.13
CA THR A 34 -16.42 2.43 2.38
C THR A 34 -16.97 3.12 1.14
N SER A 35 -16.11 3.76 0.35
CA SER A 35 -16.51 4.49 -0.85
C SER A 35 -16.86 3.58 -2.03
N TYR A 36 -16.40 2.33 -2.01
CA TYR A 36 -16.61 1.38 -3.10
C TYR A 36 -17.11 0.03 -2.60
N PRO A 37 -18.33 -0.02 -2.00
CA PRO A 37 -18.81 -1.25 -1.38
C PRO A 37 -19.07 -2.39 -2.36
N ASN A 38 -19.22 -2.10 -3.64
CA ASN A 38 -19.48 -3.12 -4.66
C ASN A 38 -18.22 -3.89 -5.09
N ILE A 39 -17.04 -3.37 -4.76
CA ILE A 39 -15.77 -4.02 -5.13
C ILE A 39 -15.42 -5.12 -4.13
N ARG A 40 -15.73 -4.89 -2.85
CA ARG A 40 -15.40 -5.83 -1.77
C ARG A 40 -16.60 -6.00 -0.85
N THR A 41 -16.90 -7.23 -0.50
CA THR A 41 -17.96 -7.55 0.46
C THR A 41 -17.35 -8.21 1.70
N ASN A 42 -17.96 -8.00 2.86
CA ASN A 42 -17.56 -8.59 4.14
C ASN A 42 -16.07 -8.33 4.45
N VAL A 43 -15.67 -7.08 4.30
CA VAL A 43 -14.27 -6.69 4.42
C VAL A 43 -13.88 -6.51 5.88
N LYS A 44 -12.74 -7.09 6.24
CA LYS A 44 -12.05 -6.79 7.48
C LYS A 44 -10.63 -6.39 7.13
N VAL A 45 -10.27 -5.15 7.45
CA VAL A 45 -8.92 -4.64 7.21
C VAL A 45 -8.05 -5.00 8.41
N CYS A 46 -6.98 -5.75 8.16
CA CYS A 46 -5.97 -6.09 9.18
C CYS A 46 -4.62 -5.57 8.72
N ILE A 47 -3.95 -4.83 9.59
CA ILE A 47 -2.62 -4.29 9.32
C ILE A 47 -1.67 -4.79 10.40
N ASP A 48 -0.64 -5.52 9.98
CA ASP A 48 0.36 -6.10 10.86
C ASP A 48 1.76 -5.81 10.34
N ARG A 49 2.73 -5.76 11.24
CA ARG A 49 4.14 -5.77 10.88
C ARG A 49 4.60 -7.21 10.76
N ASP A 50 5.40 -7.51 9.75
CA ASP A 50 5.89 -8.85 9.54
C ASP A 50 7.34 -8.85 9.04
N LYS A 51 7.97 -10.01 9.06
CA LYS A 51 9.33 -10.22 8.56
C LYS A 51 9.27 -10.69 7.12
N ILE A 52 10.24 -10.24 6.33
CA ILE A 52 10.32 -10.59 4.91
C ILE A 52 10.34 -12.11 4.67
N ILE A 53 10.91 -12.88 5.60
CA ILE A 53 10.96 -14.35 5.49
C ILE A 53 9.58 -15.00 5.49
N ASN A 54 8.58 -14.32 6.06
CA ASN A 54 7.20 -14.82 6.11
C ASN A 54 6.38 -14.40 4.89
N PHE A 55 6.96 -13.63 3.99
CA PHE A 55 6.27 -13.16 2.81
C PHE A 55 6.25 -14.21 1.70
N PRO A 56 5.24 -14.20 0.83
CA PRO A 56 5.27 -15.00 -0.39
C PRO A 56 6.53 -14.72 -1.21
N LEU A 57 7.04 -15.71 -1.90
CA LEU A 57 8.31 -15.60 -2.63
C LEU A 57 8.32 -14.44 -3.65
N ASN A 58 7.21 -14.25 -4.36
CA ASN A 58 7.09 -13.18 -5.33
C ASN A 58 7.16 -11.78 -4.70
N VAL A 59 6.69 -11.64 -3.46
CA VAL A 59 6.78 -10.39 -2.70
C VAL A 59 8.19 -10.22 -2.13
N ALA A 60 8.76 -11.28 -1.55
CA ALA A 60 10.11 -11.24 -0.97
C ALA A 60 11.17 -10.86 -2.02
N ARG A 61 11.01 -11.28 -3.27
CA ARG A 61 11.92 -10.92 -4.37
C ARG A 61 11.98 -9.43 -4.64
N LYS A 62 10.91 -8.69 -4.37
CA LYS A 62 10.87 -7.23 -4.51
C LYS A 62 11.89 -6.55 -3.58
N TYR A 63 12.24 -7.20 -2.49
CA TYR A 63 13.10 -6.65 -1.45
C TYR A 63 14.47 -7.32 -1.37
N THR A 64 14.95 -7.89 -2.47
CA THR A 64 16.22 -8.64 -2.50
C THR A 64 17.45 -7.81 -2.14
N ASN A 65 17.37 -6.49 -2.30
CA ASN A 65 18.48 -5.58 -1.98
C ASN A 65 18.49 -5.17 -0.49
N TYR A 66 17.53 -5.64 0.29
CA TYR A 66 17.43 -5.33 1.71
C TYR A 66 17.95 -6.50 2.55
N THR A 67 18.74 -6.19 3.57
CA THR A 67 19.11 -7.20 4.56
C THR A 67 17.92 -7.45 5.49
N ALA A 68 17.93 -8.61 6.16
CA ALA A 68 16.90 -8.94 7.13
C ALA A 68 16.77 -7.89 8.23
N ASP A 69 17.89 -7.29 8.63
CA ASP A 69 17.91 -6.29 9.70
C ASP A 69 17.32 -4.95 9.25
N ASP A 70 17.48 -4.60 7.98
CA ASP A 70 17.02 -3.31 7.45
C ASP A 70 15.50 -3.19 7.37
N CYS A 71 14.79 -4.31 7.34
CA CYS A 71 13.37 -4.34 6.99
C CYS A 71 12.43 -4.68 8.15
N PHE A 72 12.92 -5.24 9.24
CA PHE A 72 12.08 -5.88 10.25
C PHE A 72 11.06 -4.96 10.89
N ASP A 73 11.43 -3.71 11.16
CA ASP A 73 10.57 -2.79 11.91
C ASP A 73 9.67 -1.95 11.02
N SER A 74 9.87 -2.00 9.71
CA SER A 74 9.18 -1.12 8.77
C SER A 74 8.38 -1.83 7.67
N ILE A 75 8.34 -3.17 7.70
CA ILE A 75 7.53 -3.92 6.74
C ILE A 75 6.11 -4.03 7.25
N LEU A 76 5.17 -3.63 6.41
CA LEU A 76 3.76 -3.63 6.72
C LEU A 76 3.04 -4.66 5.86
N LYS A 77 2.25 -5.51 6.50
CA LYS A 77 1.37 -6.46 5.83
C LYS A 77 -0.06 -5.98 5.98
N ILE A 78 -0.72 -5.76 4.85
CA ILE A 78 -2.10 -5.29 4.79
C ILE A 78 -2.96 -6.42 4.24
N SER A 79 -3.94 -6.88 5.01
CA SER A 79 -4.89 -7.89 4.57
C SER A 79 -6.28 -7.27 4.53
N ILE A 80 -6.91 -7.24 3.36
CA ILE A 80 -8.25 -6.68 3.18
C ILE A 80 -9.27 -7.81 3.03
N THR A 81 -8.93 -8.82 2.26
CA THR A 81 -9.71 -10.06 2.13
C THR A 81 -8.76 -11.25 2.16
N ASN A 82 -9.29 -12.47 2.16
CA ASN A 82 -8.45 -13.66 2.09
C ASN A 82 -7.54 -13.72 0.87
N LYS A 83 -7.90 -13.00 -0.20
CA LYS A 83 -7.17 -13.00 -1.47
C LYS A 83 -6.45 -11.69 -1.75
N GLU A 84 -6.82 -10.60 -1.06
CA GLU A 84 -6.27 -9.29 -1.31
C GLU A 84 -5.33 -8.88 -0.18
N LYS A 85 -4.03 -8.94 -0.46
CA LYS A 85 -2.98 -8.60 0.50
C LYS A 85 -1.95 -7.70 -0.16
N TYR A 86 -1.43 -6.76 0.60
CA TYR A 86 -0.39 -5.83 0.16
C TYR A 86 0.74 -5.81 1.16
N TYR A 87 1.94 -5.53 0.67
CA TYR A 87 3.14 -5.46 1.49
C TYR A 87 3.88 -4.17 1.15
N MET A 88 4.28 -3.42 2.17
CA MET A 88 4.94 -2.13 2.00
C MET A 88 6.12 -1.99 2.94
N ILE A 89 7.15 -1.29 2.48
CA ILE A 89 8.23 -0.80 3.33
C ILE A 89 8.17 0.72 3.41
N SER A 90 8.86 1.28 4.40
CA SER A 90 8.97 2.73 4.55
C SER A 90 9.48 3.37 3.26
N GLY A 91 8.83 4.43 2.83
CA GLY A 91 9.14 5.14 1.59
C GLY A 91 8.31 4.74 0.39
N GLU A 92 7.57 3.63 0.48
CA GLU A 92 6.65 3.24 -0.58
C GLU A 92 5.29 3.94 -0.44
N TYR A 93 4.51 3.89 -1.51
CA TYR A 93 3.22 4.59 -1.61
C TYR A 93 2.10 3.59 -1.87
N LEU A 94 0.99 3.77 -1.18
CA LEU A 94 -0.26 3.08 -1.47
C LEU A 94 -1.12 3.99 -2.34
N VAL A 95 -1.50 3.51 -3.51
CA VAL A 95 -2.22 4.28 -4.53
C VAL A 95 -3.61 3.69 -4.72
N GLU A 96 -4.61 4.56 -4.71
CA GLU A 96 -6.01 4.20 -4.96
C GLU A 96 -6.50 4.85 -6.24
N GLN A 97 -7.11 4.05 -7.10
CA GLN A 97 -7.77 4.51 -8.32
C GLN A 97 -9.07 3.72 -8.51
N ASN A 98 -10.20 4.41 -8.47
CA ASN A 98 -11.53 3.80 -8.64
C ASN A 98 -11.78 2.62 -7.66
N GLY A 99 -11.31 2.76 -6.43
CA GLY A 99 -11.46 1.74 -5.40
C GLY A 99 -10.43 0.62 -5.45
N ARG A 100 -9.55 0.61 -6.43
CA ARG A 100 -8.46 -0.36 -6.55
C ARG A 100 -7.19 0.17 -5.92
N LEU A 101 -6.44 -0.72 -5.30
CA LEU A 101 -5.22 -0.37 -4.57
C LEU A 101 -4.00 -1.02 -5.20
N LYS A 102 -2.87 -0.31 -5.15
CA LYS A 102 -1.58 -0.89 -5.51
C LYS A 102 -0.45 -0.18 -4.74
N VAL A 103 0.67 -0.86 -4.60
CA VAL A 103 1.86 -0.35 -3.92
C VAL A 103 2.90 0.03 -4.97
N LEU A 104 3.37 1.26 -4.91
CA LEU A 104 4.38 1.78 -5.82
C LEU A 104 5.58 2.34 -5.06
N THR A 105 6.76 2.21 -5.66
CA THR A 105 7.94 2.95 -5.21
C THR A 105 7.82 4.42 -5.61
N LYS A 106 8.67 5.26 -5.03
CA LYS A 106 8.72 6.69 -5.38
C LYS A 106 8.95 6.89 -6.89
N ASP A 107 9.86 6.12 -7.48
CA ASP A 107 10.20 6.23 -8.89
C ASP A 107 9.03 5.78 -9.78
N GLU A 108 8.39 4.66 -9.45
CA GLU A 108 7.20 4.19 -10.16
C GLU A 108 6.06 5.23 -10.11
N LEU A 109 5.89 5.88 -8.96
CA LEU A 109 4.88 6.93 -8.80
C LEU A 109 5.17 8.12 -9.72
N LYS A 110 6.42 8.57 -9.77
CA LYS A 110 6.84 9.69 -10.63
C LYS A 110 6.70 9.38 -12.12
N GLU A 111 6.99 8.14 -12.52
CA GLU A 111 6.91 7.71 -13.92
C GLU A 111 5.47 7.66 -14.43
N ASN A 112 4.53 7.27 -13.57
CA ASN A 112 3.17 6.98 -13.99
C ASN A 112 2.16 8.07 -13.64
N TYR A 113 2.48 8.98 -12.72
CA TYR A 113 1.54 9.96 -12.20
C TYR A 113 2.17 11.34 -12.04
N ASN A 114 1.36 12.36 -12.25
CA ASN A 114 1.74 13.75 -12.00
C ASN A 114 1.02 14.26 -10.75
N LYS A 115 1.78 14.90 -9.84
CA LYS A 115 1.19 15.51 -8.65
C LYS A 115 0.31 16.69 -9.02
N VAL A 116 -0.88 16.71 -8.47
CA VAL A 116 -1.85 17.79 -8.67
C VAL A 116 -1.59 18.94 -7.70
#